data_b83b406563ca9c77c610e94e771d725e
#
_entry.id   b83b406563ca9c77c610e94e771d725e
#
_cell.length_a   1.000
_cell.length_b   1.000
_cell.length_c   1.000
_cell.angle_alpha   90.00
_cell.angle_beta   90.00
_cell.angle_gamma   90.00
#
_symmetry.space_group_name_H-M   'P 1'
#
loop_
_entity.id
_entity.type
_entity.pdbx_description
1 polymer ?
#
loop_
_entity_poly.entity_id
_entity_poly.type
_entity_poly.pdbx_seq_one_letter_code
_entity_poly.pdbx_strand_id
1 'polypeptide(L)'
;MNFNEGEIPNTQKDEDYITDNIKDEVNLKKTVEINTLEKIFTLKNIKSIKNLIITYKLNYKNNVCFKSNLLEELECNFKIFDEKHITYSLLSSKIKLNENIDDLIKYNKKSKELDLLYSNFNDNTYNSYDNKFTGIDKNDFYSYINNKKTLSYSSLSNYNECAFKFLMANVLNLNPYEETFLTIVGNLYHHILEIGLLNEIDVDKEIKNFLKDKSFSNKEKFFLDKLTDDLKFTLEEIRKQTKNISLDNYLFEKEIKVEKGKNLSITFKGYVDKIIYKEEQGKKIAVLIDYKTGNTDIDLGYIKDGINLQLPVYLYLVNEELKNVVFAGFYLQKLINKDNKDLKLEGYSNSNVHILSMFDKSYENSNLVKSLKVTKSGKFYSYSKILSDDEIKKIIELTNESIDKSIKNIEDVKFDINPKISDDFNSCKYCPFNDLCFKTNDDYIEIKKDLTFLKGEDYE
;
A
#
# COMPACT_ATOMS: atom_id res chain seq x y z
N MET A 1 -18.14 4.52 25.50
CA MET A 1 -16.87 3.77 25.43
C MET A 1 -17.17 2.42 24.80
N ASN A 2 -16.29 1.94 23.92
CA ASN A 2 -16.47 0.60 23.32
C ASN A 2 -16.00 -0.47 24.32
N PHE A 3 -16.89 -0.98 25.12
CA PHE A 3 -16.57 -1.97 26.16
C PHE A 3 -16.52 -3.39 25.57
N ASN A 4 -15.69 -3.56 24.57
CA ASN A 4 -15.47 -4.82 23.87
C ASN A 4 -14.24 -5.55 24.37
N GLU A 5 -14.25 -6.87 24.23
CA GLU A 5 -13.12 -7.72 24.58
C GLU A 5 -11.87 -7.32 23.79
N GLY A 6 -10.74 -7.14 24.49
CA GLY A 6 -9.50 -6.66 23.91
C GLY A 6 -9.38 -5.14 23.73
N GLU A 7 -10.49 -4.38 23.81
CA GLU A 7 -10.46 -2.92 23.75
C GLU A 7 -10.49 -2.29 25.16
N ILE A 8 -11.37 -2.79 26.03
CA ILE A 8 -11.44 -2.37 27.45
C ILE A 8 -11.70 -3.58 28.34
N PRO A 9 -10.76 -3.99 29.22
CA PRO A 9 -9.39 -3.46 29.30
C PRO A 9 -8.60 -3.73 28.03
N ASN A 10 -7.65 -2.84 27.70
CA ASN A 10 -6.75 -3.07 26.58
C ASN A 10 -5.85 -4.25 26.89
N THR A 11 -5.85 -5.27 26.03
CA THR A 11 -5.03 -6.47 26.19
C THR A 11 -3.88 -6.44 25.19
N GLN A 12 -2.67 -6.49 25.71
CA GLN A 12 -1.46 -6.64 24.91
C GLN A 12 -1.20 -8.13 24.67
N LYS A 13 -0.68 -8.46 23.49
CA LYS A 13 -0.21 -9.80 23.14
C LYS A 13 1.32 -9.81 23.18
N ASP A 14 1.88 -10.99 23.44
CA ASP A 14 3.34 -11.18 23.40
C ASP A 14 3.84 -11.30 21.95
N GLU A 15 3.63 -10.22 21.18
CA GLU A 15 4.04 -10.10 19.78
C GLU A 15 5.18 -9.06 19.63
N ASP A 16 5.79 -8.65 20.76
CA ASP A 16 6.85 -7.64 20.77
C ASP A 16 8.22 -8.27 20.43
N TYR A 17 9.15 -7.43 20.02
CA TYR A 17 10.54 -7.81 19.74
C TYR A 17 11.25 -8.40 20.96
N ILE A 18 10.87 -7.96 22.15
CA ILE A 18 11.30 -8.54 23.43
C ILE A 18 10.15 -9.38 23.95
N THR A 19 10.24 -10.68 23.75
CA THR A 19 9.24 -11.63 24.21
C THR A 19 9.20 -11.71 25.74
N ASP A 20 8.10 -12.21 26.31
CA ASP A 20 7.92 -12.34 27.75
C ASP A 20 9.03 -13.20 28.41
N ASN A 21 9.61 -14.15 27.67
CA ASN A 21 10.75 -14.94 28.16
C ASN A 21 11.99 -14.06 28.37
N ILE A 22 12.30 -13.17 27.44
CA ILE A 22 13.43 -12.24 27.56
C ILE A 22 13.15 -11.18 28.62
N LYS A 23 11.90 -10.69 28.72
CA LYS A 23 11.49 -9.75 29.78
C LYS A 23 11.69 -10.33 31.17
N ASP A 24 11.49 -11.63 31.34
CA ASP A 24 11.71 -12.34 32.60
C ASP A 24 13.19 -12.34 33.00
N GLU A 25 14.09 -12.61 32.06
CA GLU A 25 15.53 -12.64 32.29
C GLU A 25 16.11 -11.27 32.71
N VAL A 26 15.53 -10.18 32.24
CA VAL A 26 15.99 -8.80 32.50
C VAL A 26 15.11 -8.04 33.50
N ASN A 27 14.23 -8.73 34.19
CA ASN A 27 13.36 -8.19 35.24
C ASN A 27 12.41 -7.08 34.74
N LEU A 28 11.94 -7.18 33.50
CA LEU A 28 10.92 -6.31 32.92
C LEU A 28 9.52 -6.90 33.11
N LYS A 29 8.51 -6.03 33.17
CA LYS A 29 7.11 -6.50 33.29
C LYS A 29 6.69 -7.30 32.07
N LYS A 30 6.17 -8.49 32.33
CA LYS A 30 5.60 -9.38 31.31
C LYS A 30 4.24 -8.89 30.81
N THR A 31 3.85 -9.32 29.67
CA THR A 31 2.54 -9.02 29.05
C THR A 31 1.38 -9.36 29.99
N VAL A 32 1.45 -10.50 30.67
CA VAL A 32 0.44 -10.95 31.66
C VAL A 32 0.32 -9.97 32.81
N GLU A 33 1.46 -9.46 33.34
CA GLU A 33 1.47 -8.51 34.45
C GLU A 33 0.88 -7.15 34.02
N ILE A 34 1.23 -6.70 32.81
CA ILE A 34 0.70 -5.46 32.24
C ILE A 34 -0.82 -5.57 32.06
N ASN A 35 -1.30 -6.66 31.48
CA ASN A 35 -2.74 -6.90 31.29
C ASN A 35 -3.48 -6.99 32.62
N THR A 36 -2.87 -7.60 33.63
CA THR A 36 -3.45 -7.69 34.99
C THR A 36 -3.57 -6.30 35.64
N LEU A 37 -2.53 -5.47 35.51
CA LEU A 37 -2.57 -4.10 36.02
C LEU A 37 -3.64 -3.27 35.29
N GLU A 38 -3.71 -3.36 33.97
CA GLU A 38 -4.72 -2.64 33.16
C GLU A 38 -6.15 -3.03 33.58
N LYS A 39 -6.37 -4.31 33.80
CA LYS A 39 -7.65 -4.83 34.34
C LYS A 39 -7.97 -4.25 35.71
N ILE A 40 -7.01 -4.25 36.64
CA ILE A 40 -7.19 -3.70 38.00
C ILE A 40 -7.48 -2.20 37.94
N PHE A 41 -6.75 -1.42 37.12
CA PHE A 41 -6.99 0.01 36.95
C PHE A 41 -8.38 0.27 36.36
N THR A 42 -8.77 -0.48 35.35
CA THR A 42 -10.10 -0.36 34.73
C THR A 42 -11.22 -0.63 35.73
N LEU A 43 -11.12 -1.71 36.52
CA LEU A 43 -12.07 -2.03 37.58
C LEU A 43 -12.15 -0.95 38.64
N LYS A 44 -11.00 -0.42 39.10
CA LYS A 44 -10.93 0.65 40.10
C LYS A 44 -11.60 1.92 39.58
N ASN A 45 -11.34 2.31 38.35
CA ASN A 45 -11.96 3.47 37.73
C ASN A 45 -13.47 3.31 37.60
N ILE A 46 -13.94 2.15 37.13
CA ILE A 46 -15.38 1.87 37.01
C ILE A 46 -16.08 1.95 38.37
N LYS A 47 -15.51 1.33 39.40
CA LYS A 47 -16.06 1.33 40.76
C LYS A 47 -16.11 2.72 41.39
N SER A 48 -15.33 3.68 40.90
CA SER A 48 -15.38 5.07 41.40
C SER A 48 -16.48 5.91 40.78
N ILE A 49 -17.15 5.43 39.73
CA ILE A 49 -18.19 6.17 38.99
C ILE A 49 -19.57 5.92 39.61
N LYS A 50 -20.27 7.00 40.00
CA LYS A 50 -21.57 6.93 40.62
C LYS A 50 -22.70 6.49 39.65
N ASN A 51 -22.66 6.96 38.42
CA ASN A 51 -23.60 6.61 37.36
C ASN A 51 -22.81 6.27 36.10
N LEU A 52 -22.87 5.03 35.66
CA LEU A 52 -22.10 4.51 34.54
C LEU A 52 -23.03 3.96 33.46
N ILE A 53 -22.82 4.44 32.23
CA ILE A 53 -23.46 3.87 31.05
C ILE A 53 -22.36 3.18 30.24
N ILE A 54 -22.54 1.90 29.98
CA ILE A 54 -21.63 1.08 29.22
C ILE A 54 -22.24 0.76 27.86
N THR A 55 -21.49 0.97 26.80
CA THR A 55 -21.85 0.59 25.43
C THR A 55 -20.78 -0.33 24.85
N TYR A 56 -21.21 -1.28 24.04
CA TYR A 56 -20.30 -2.14 23.28
C TYR A 56 -20.89 -2.42 21.90
N LYS A 57 -20.01 -2.76 20.96
CA LYS A 57 -20.38 -3.12 19.59
C LYS A 57 -20.69 -4.60 19.52
N LEU A 58 -21.72 -4.98 18.77
CA LEU A 58 -21.99 -6.37 18.41
C LEU A 58 -21.26 -6.78 17.14
N ASN A 59 -21.10 -5.83 16.21
CA ASN A 59 -20.42 -6.05 14.94
C ASN A 59 -19.58 -4.81 14.59
N TYR A 60 -18.41 -5.03 13.97
CA TYR A 60 -17.58 -3.99 13.42
C TYR A 60 -16.84 -4.50 12.15
N LYS A 61 -17.01 -3.80 11.03
CA LYS A 61 -16.39 -4.15 9.74
C LYS A 61 -16.57 -5.64 9.39
N ASN A 62 -17.80 -6.15 9.45
CA ASN A 62 -18.17 -7.55 9.20
C ASN A 62 -17.61 -8.58 10.21
N ASN A 63 -16.96 -8.14 11.27
CA ASN A 63 -16.53 -9.03 12.36
C ASN A 63 -17.52 -8.95 13.54
N VAL A 64 -17.85 -10.10 14.10
CA VAL A 64 -18.61 -10.18 15.35
C VAL A 64 -17.72 -9.70 16.49
N CYS A 65 -18.23 -8.77 17.29
CA CYS A 65 -17.55 -8.24 18.47
C CYS A 65 -18.19 -8.81 19.74
N PHE A 66 -17.37 -9.14 20.71
CA PHE A 66 -17.85 -9.66 21.99
C PHE A 66 -17.74 -8.56 23.06
N LYS A 67 -18.71 -8.56 23.99
CA LYS A 67 -18.63 -7.71 25.19
C LYS A 67 -17.41 -8.12 26.02
N SER A 68 -16.80 -7.18 26.72
CA SER A 68 -15.69 -7.48 27.63
C SER A 68 -16.14 -8.39 28.77
N ASN A 69 -15.36 -9.44 29.04
CA ASN A 69 -15.56 -10.35 30.17
C ASN A 69 -15.48 -9.63 31.54
N LEU A 70 -14.83 -8.46 31.58
CA LEU A 70 -14.77 -7.65 32.78
C LEU A 70 -16.15 -7.25 33.32
N LEU A 71 -17.18 -7.18 32.46
CA LEU A 71 -18.55 -6.88 32.88
C LEU A 71 -19.15 -7.96 33.78
N GLU A 72 -18.73 -9.21 33.63
CA GLU A 72 -19.20 -10.33 34.46
C GLU A 72 -18.54 -10.29 35.85
N GLU A 73 -17.34 -9.73 35.97
CA GLU A 73 -16.61 -9.59 37.23
C GLU A 73 -17.05 -8.38 38.07
N LEU A 74 -17.83 -7.48 37.48
CA LEU A 74 -18.28 -6.27 38.22
C LEU A 74 -19.33 -6.54 39.29
N GLU A 75 -19.92 -7.72 39.32
CA GLU A 75 -20.97 -8.11 40.29
C GLU A 75 -22.11 -7.07 40.42
N CYS A 76 -22.39 -6.34 39.35
CA CYS A 76 -23.37 -5.26 39.33
C CYS A 76 -24.63 -5.69 38.58
N ASN A 77 -25.76 -5.27 39.07
CA ASN A 77 -27.03 -5.42 38.35
C ASN A 77 -27.13 -4.34 37.27
N PHE A 78 -26.82 -4.70 36.04
CA PHE A 78 -26.96 -3.83 34.89
C PHE A 78 -28.44 -3.79 34.43
N LYS A 79 -28.98 -2.59 34.29
CA LYS A 79 -30.20 -2.41 33.50
C LYS A 79 -29.84 -2.40 32.04
N ILE A 80 -30.32 -3.37 31.28
CA ILE A 80 -30.20 -3.37 29.83
C ILE A 80 -31.16 -2.31 29.29
N PHE A 81 -30.59 -1.33 28.55
CA PHE A 81 -31.42 -0.34 27.86
C PHE A 81 -32.04 -1.04 26.65
N ASP A 82 -33.34 -1.23 26.66
CA ASP A 82 -34.11 -1.69 25.51
C ASP A 82 -34.58 -0.45 24.72
N GLU A 83 -34.15 -0.34 23.44
CA GLU A 83 -34.58 0.76 22.55
C GLU A 83 -36.11 0.89 22.42
N LYS A 84 -36.84 -0.17 22.73
CA LYS A 84 -38.31 -0.18 22.65
C LYS A 84 -39.00 0.85 23.54
N HIS A 85 -38.29 1.42 24.52
CA HIS A 85 -38.83 2.40 25.46
C HIS A 85 -38.23 3.79 25.34
N ILE A 86 -37.49 4.07 24.26
CA ILE A 86 -36.92 5.39 24.05
C ILE A 86 -38.00 6.33 23.53
N THR A 87 -38.30 7.36 24.33
CA THR A 87 -39.13 8.49 23.88
C THR A 87 -38.23 9.52 23.21
N TYR A 88 -38.51 9.84 21.97
CA TYR A 88 -37.76 10.84 21.22
C TYR A 88 -38.33 12.24 21.43
N SER A 89 -37.46 13.24 21.55
CA SER A 89 -37.86 14.63 21.37
C SER A 89 -38.29 14.87 19.91
N LEU A 90 -38.98 15.98 19.64
CA LEU A 90 -39.39 16.33 18.27
C LEU A 90 -38.21 16.30 17.28
N LEU A 91 -37.04 16.87 17.67
CA LEU A 91 -35.85 16.89 16.84
C LEU A 91 -35.28 15.49 16.64
N SER A 92 -35.17 14.72 17.71
CA SER A 92 -34.68 13.33 17.63
C SER A 92 -35.61 12.44 16.81
N SER A 93 -36.90 12.65 16.86
CA SER A 93 -37.86 11.93 16.01
C SER A 93 -37.71 12.24 14.54
N LYS A 94 -37.45 13.52 14.19
CA LYS A 94 -37.14 13.90 12.79
C LYS A 94 -35.82 13.26 12.29
N ILE A 95 -34.77 13.26 13.11
CA ILE A 95 -33.50 12.59 12.78
C ILE A 95 -33.74 11.09 12.59
N LYS A 96 -34.49 10.45 13.53
CA LYS A 96 -34.80 9.03 13.44
C LYS A 96 -35.65 8.66 12.24
N LEU A 97 -36.57 9.52 11.85
CA LEU A 97 -37.36 9.36 10.64
C LEU A 97 -36.43 9.35 9.40
N ASN A 98 -35.53 10.34 9.31
CA ASN A 98 -34.58 10.42 8.18
C ASN A 98 -33.65 9.20 8.13
N GLU A 99 -33.11 8.73 9.26
CA GLU A 99 -32.32 7.49 9.34
C GLU A 99 -33.11 6.27 8.84
N ASN A 100 -34.37 6.13 9.27
CA ASN A 100 -35.22 5.02 8.84
C ASN A 100 -35.57 5.07 7.35
N ILE A 101 -35.76 6.28 6.80
CA ILE A 101 -35.97 6.47 5.36
C ILE A 101 -34.69 6.11 4.59
N ASP A 102 -33.53 6.53 5.08
CA ASP A 102 -32.24 6.13 4.51
C ASP A 102 -32.05 4.61 4.50
N ASP A 103 -32.33 3.94 5.62
CA ASP A 103 -32.27 2.47 5.74
C ASP A 103 -33.20 1.78 4.74
N LEU A 104 -34.40 2.34 4.53
CA LEU A 104 -35.33 1.79 3.55
C LEU A 104 -34.85 1.97 2.11
N ILE A 105 -34.36 3.17 1.77
CA ILE A 105 -33.93 3.49 0.39
C ILE A 105 -32.64 2.77 0.04
N LYS A 106 -31.65 2.75 0.94
CA LYS A 106 -30.31 2.22 0.67
C LYS A 106 -30.20 0.70 0.81
N TYR A 107 -30.90 0.17 1.81
CA TYR A 107 -30.73 -1.23 2.22
C TYR A 107 -32.01 -2.05 2.12
N ASN A 108 -33.09 -1.46 1.61
CA ASN A 108 -34.44 -2.06 1.57
C ASN A 108 -34.87 -2.60 2.95
N LYS A 109 -34.42 -1.94 4.03
CA LYS A 109 -34.66 -2.34 5.41
C LYS A 109 -35.75 -1.46 6.02
N LYS A 110 -36.95 -2.00 6.19
CA LYS A 110 -38.07 -1.29 6.81
C LYS A 110 -38.07 -1.50 8.34
N SER A 111 -37.92 -0.41 9.09
CA SER A 111 -38.11 -0.46 10.56
C SER A 111 -39.56 -0.47 10.93
N LYS A 112 -39.88 -1.04 12.11
CA LYS A 112 -41.26 -1.04 12.64
C LYS A 112 -41.76 0.36 13.03
N GLU A 113 -40.85 1.29 13.26
CA GLU A 113 -41.13 2.66 13.70
C GLU A 113 -41.35 3.62 12.54
N LEU A 114 -40.95 3.23 11.31
CA LEU A 114 -40.97 4.11 10.14
C LEU A 114 -42.41 4.64 9.87
N ASP A 115 -43.40 3.75 9.84
CA ASP A 115 -44.76 4.13 9.52
C ASP A 115 -45.34 5.07 10.60
N LEU A 116 -45.00 4.85 11.88
CA LEU A 116 -45.42 5.69 12.99
C LEU A 116 -44.76 7.07 12.94
N LEU A 117 -43.43 7.12 12.67
CA LEU A 117 -42.70 8.37 12.55
C LEU A 117 -43.17 9.15 11.32
N TYR A 118 -43.36 8.49 10.19
CA TYR A 118 -43.84 9.11 8.97
C TYR A 118 -45.24 9.72 9.10
N SER A 119 -46.16 9.04 9.79
CA SER A 119 -47.52 9.54 10.02
C SER A 119 -47.57 10.77 10.93
N ASN A 120 -46.58 10.97 11.79
CA ASN A 120 -46.53 12.11 12.72
C ASN A 120 -45.85 13.36 12.14
N PHE A 121 -45.16 13.24 11.00
CA PHE A 121 -44.49 14.35 10.37
C PHE A 121 -45.00 14.57 8.94
N ASN A 122 -45.94 15.52 8.80
CA ASN A 122 -46.46 15.95 7.50
C ASN A 122 -45.46 16.78 6.68
N ASP A 123 -44.35 17.14 7.29
CA ASP A 123 -43.32 17.99 6.68
C ASP A 123 -42.22 17.09 6.08
N ASN A 124 -42.17 17.01 4.79
CA ASN A 124 -41.20 16.19 4.06
C ASN A 124 -39.83 16.86 4.09
N THR A 125 -39.19 16.85 5.26
CA THR A 125 -37.81 17.38 5.44
C THR A 125 -36.74 16.44 4.97
N TYR A 126 -37.13 15.24 4.49
CA TYR A 126 -36.18 14.32 3.88
C TYR A 126 -35.80 14.83 2.49
N ASN A 127 -34.64 15.41 2.37
CA ASN A 127 -34.00 15.58 1.08
C ASN A 127 -33.45 14.21 0.67
N SER A 128 -33.81 13.79 -0.52
CA SER A 128 -33.45 12.48 -1.11
C SER A 128 -31.93 12.29 -1.29
N TYR A 129 -31.17 12.52 -0.20
CA TYR A 129 -29.76 12.23 -0.17
C TYR A 129 -29.58 10.72 0.03
N ASP A 130 -29.22 10.04 -1.02
CA ASP A 130 -29.02 8.58 -1.03
C ASP A 130 -27.60 8.16 -0.65
N ASN A 131 -26.76 9.12 -0.23
CA ASN A 131 -25.31 8.95 0.02
C ASN A 131 -24.52 8.43 -1.19
N LYS A 132 -25.12 8.37 -2.36
CA LYS A 132 -24.40 7.95 -3.55
C LYS A 132 -23.60 9.13 -4.09
N PHE A 133 -22.36 8.83 -4.41
CA PHE A 133 -21.52 9.77 -5.13
C PHE A 133 -22.01 9.84 -6.59
N THR A 134 -22.44 11.01 -7.01
CA THR A 134 -23.01 11.24 -8.35
C THR A 134 -22.03 11.88 -9.33
N GLY A 135 -20.75 12.01 -8.91
CA GLY A 135 -19.73 12.70 -9.68
C GLY A 135 -19.50 14.14 -9.26
N ILE A 136 -18.65 14.81 -10.00
CA ILE A 136 -18.29 16.23 -9.82
C ILE A 136 -18.45 16.93 -11.16
N ASP A 137 -18.85 18.20 -11.14
CA ASP A 137 -18.84 19.01 -12.37
C ASP A 137 -17.42 19.19 -12.92
N LYS A 138 -17.31 19.11 -14.23
CA LYS A 138 -16.01 19.18 -14.91
C LYS A 138 -15.31 20.51 -14.73
N ASN A 139 -16.04 21.61 -14.77
CA ASN A 139 -15.47 22.96 -14.61
C ASN A 139 -15.02 23.18 -13.18
N ASP A 140 -15.79 22.69 -12.20
CA ASP A 140 -15.42 22.76 -10.78
C ASP A 140 -14.14 21.98 -10.52
N PHE A 141 -14.05 20.75 -11.04
CA PHE A 141 -12.83 19.93 -10.93
C PHE A 141 -11.63 20.62 -11.55
N TYR A 142 -11.76 21.12 -12.79
CA TYR A 142 -10.66 21.77 -13.50
C TYR A 142 -10.20 23.04 -12.79
N SER A 143 -11.15 23.84 -12.29
CA SER A 143 -10.87 25.03 -11.49
C SER A 143 -10.15 24.67 -10.18
N TYR A 144 -10.61 23.62 -9.48
CA TYR A 144 -10.03 23.17 -8.22
C TYR A 144 -8.56 22.78 -8.37
N ILE A 145 -8.20 22.07 -9.44
CA ILE A 145 -6.81 21.64 -9.70
C ILE A 145 -6.00 22.67 -10.51
N ASN A 146 -6.54 23.86 -10.79
CA ASN A 146 -5.92 24.90 -11.62
C ASN A 146 -5.48 24.39 -13.01
N ASN A 147 -6.26 23.52 -13.63
CA ASN A 147 -5.98 22.88 -14.93
C ASN A 147 -4.64 22.10 -14.99
N LYS A 148 -4.06 21.75 -13.84
CA LYS A 148 -2.77 21.05 -13.74
C LYS A 148 -2.84 19.93 -12.71
N LYS A 149 -2.23 18.81 -13.03
CA LYS A 149 -2.08 17.71 -12.07
C LYS A 149 -0.77 16.98 -12.28
N THR A 150 -0.06 16.72 -11.20
CA THR A 150 1.07 15.78 -11.19
C THR A 150 0.57 14.43 -10.72
N LEU A 151 0.88 13.40 -11.49
CA LEU A 151 0.57 12.01 -11.18
C LEU A 151 1.87 11.22 -10.97
N SER A 152 1.86 10.33 -10.00
CA SER A 152 2.92 9.35 -9.76
C SER A 152 2.36 7.95 -9.91
N TYR A 153 3.23 6.93 -9.87
CA TYR A 153 2.78 5.54 -9.79
C TYR A 153 1.76 5.33 -8.67
N SER A 154 2.04 5.83 -7.46
CA SER A 154 1.15 5.64 -6.30
C SER A 154 -0.22 6.30 -6.49
N SER A 155 -0.27 7.50 -7.10
CA SER A 155 -1.54 8.15 -7.42
C SER A 155 -2.30 7.41 -8.51
N LEU A 156 -1.59 6.90 -9.53
CA LEU A 156 -2.17 6.07 -10.59
C LEU A 156 -2.72 4.74 -10.02
N SER A 157 -1.99 4.10 -9.11
CA SER A 157 -2.44 2.90 -8.40
C SER A 157 -3.74 3.16 -7.65
N ASN A 158 -3.83 4.27 -6.90
CA ASN A 158 -5.07 4.66 -6.21
C ASN A 158 -6.24 4.81 -7.20
N TYR A 159 -6.01 5.41 -8.37
CA TYR A 159 -7.03 5.56 -9.40
C TYR A 159 -7.47 4.20 -9.97
N ASN A 160 -6.52 3.35 -10.29
CA ASN A 160 -6.78 2.04 -10.87
C ASN A 160 -7.41 1.05 -9.87
N GLU A 161 -7.10 1.18 -8.59
CA GLU A 161 -7.74 0.41 -7.53
C GLU A 161 -9.20 0.82 -7.33
N CYS A 162 -9.47 2.12 -7.29
CA CYS A 162 -10.81 2.71 -7.21
C CYS A 162 -10.72 4.22 -7.51
N ALA A 163 -11.44 4.68 -8.54
CA ALA A 163 -11.39 6.07 -8.97
C ALA A 163 -11.85 7.04 -7.87
N PHE A 164 -12.81 6.66 -7.05
CA PHE A 164 -13.24 7.43 -5.88
C PHE A 164 -12.12 7.54 -4.82
N LYS A 165 -11.35 6.47 -4.58
CA LYS A 165 -10.18 6.51 -3.69
C LYS A 165 -9.17 7.56 -4.14
N PHE A 166 -8.89 7.65 -5.44
CA PHE A 166 -8.02 8.67 -6.00
C PHE A 166 -8.56 10.09 -5.77
N LEU A 167 -9.85 10.29 -5.99
CA LEU A 167 -10.49 11.58 -5.72
C LEU A 167 -10.27 12.02 -4.28
N MET A 168 -10.55 11.14 -3.31
CA MET A 168 -10.42 11.46 -1.90
C MET A 168 -8.96 11.66 -1.47
N ALA A 169 -8.07 10.74 -1.87
CA ALA A 169 -6.67 10.75 -1.43
C ALA A 169 -5.81 11.76 -2.19
N ASN A 170 -5.95 11.84 -3.52
CA ASN A 170 -4.98 12.51 -4.37
C ASN A 170 -5.50 13.85 -4.94
N VAL A 171 -6.81 14.05 -5.01
CA VAL A 171 -7.39 15.33 -5.43
C VAL A 171 -7.74 16.17 -4.22
N LEU A 172 -8.58 15.65 -3.32
CA LEU A 172 -9.04 16.36 -2.11
C LEU A 172 -8.04 16.30 -0.96
N ASN A 173 -7.02 15.44 -1.05
CA ASN A 173 -5.96 15.24 -0.05
C ASN A 173 -6.48 14.97 1.37
N LEU A 174 -7.53 14.15 1.47
CA LEU A 174 -8.16 13.81 2.76
C LEU A 174 -7.39 12.74 3.57
N ASN A 175 -6.36 12.17 2.99
CA ASN A 175 -5.43 11.25 3.66
C ASN A 175 -3.99 11.74 3.39
N PRO A 176 -3.56 12.81 4.07
CA PRO A 176 -2.23 13.35 3.88
C PRO A 176 -1.17 12.33 4.28
N TYR A 177 -0.02 12.44 3.63
CA TYR A 177 1.13 11.61 3.96
C TYR A 177 1.60 11.89 5.39
N GLU A 178 1.72 10.83 6.17
CA GLU A 178 2.34 10.85 7.50
C GLU A 178 3.65 10.07 7.45
N GLU A 179 4.74 10.70 7.86
CA GLU A 179 6.05 10.05 7.91
C GLU A 179 6.10 9.10 9.12
N THR A 180 6.07 7.80 8.84
CA THR A 180 6.18 6.77 9.88
C THR A 180 7.64 6.36 10.09
N PHE A 181 7.94 5.71 11.21
CA PHE A 181 9.27 5.15 11.47
C PHE A 181 9.76 4.24 10.33
N LEU A 182 8.88 3.36 9.81
CA LEU A 182 9.22 2.47 8.69
C LEU A 182 9.55 3.23 7.41
N THR A 183 8.85 4.32 7.15
CA THR A 183 9.13 5.19 5.99
C THR A 183 10.46 5.91 6.14
N ILE A 184 10.77 6.40 7.36
CA ILE A 184 12.07 7.02 7.67
C ILE A 184 13.20 6.02 7.42
N VAL A 185 13.05 4.79 7.90
CA VAL A 185 14.04 3.71 7.68
C VAL A 185 14.19 3.42 6.19
N GLY A 186 13.09 3.28 5.45
CA GLY A 186 13.16 3.08 3.99
C GLY A 186 13.93 4.20 3.29
N ASN A 187 13.58 5.45 3.55
CA ASN A 187 14.25 6.61 2.97
C ASN A 187 15.74 6.68 3.36
N LEU A 188 16.09 6.28 4.59
CA LEU A 188 17.48 6.21 5.03
C LEU A 188 18.29 5.20 4.21
N TYR A 189 17.73 4.00 3.98
CA TYR A 189 18.40 2.98 3.16
C TYR A 189 18.62 3.48 1.73
N HIS A 190 17.59 4.07 1.09
CA HIS A 190 17.69 4.64 -0.26
C HIS A 190 18.77 5.73 -0.30
N HIS A 191 18.75 6.67 0.64
CA HIS A 191 19.75 7.75 0.71
C HIS A 191 21.19 7.22 0.83
N ILE A 192 21.44 6.29 1.75
CA ILE A 192 22.80 5.74 1.93
C ILE A 192 23.25 4.93 0.72
N LEU A 193 22.35 4.19 0.07
CA LEU A 193 22.67 3.46 -1.15
C LEU A 193 22.94 4.41 -2.33
N GLU A 194 22.16 5.49 -2.46
CA GLU A 194 22.38 6.52 -3.48
C GLU A 194 23.79 7.11 -3.41
N ILE A 195 24.19 7.59 -2.23
CA ILE A 195 25.49 8.30 -2.08
C ILE A 195 26.67 7.36 -1.90
N GLY A 196 26.44 6.15 -1.37
CA GLY A 196 27.49 5.24 -0.93
C GLY A 196 27.88 4.15 -1.91
N LEU A 197 27.04 3.78 -2.90
CA LEU A 197 27.36 2.64 -3.77
C LEU A 197 28.62 2.83 -4.62
N LEU A 198 28.85 4.02 -5.14
CA LEU A 198 30.00 4.33 -5.98
C LEU A 198 31.09 5.11 -5.25
N ASN A 199 30.78 5.68 -4.09
CA ASN A 199 31.69 6.52 -3.33
C ASN A 199 31.99 5.90 -1.97
N GLU A 200 33.18 6.15 -1.45
CA GLU A 200 33.47 5.89 -0.03
C GLU A 200 32.86 7.00 0.83
N ILE A 201 32.05 6.61 1.79
CA ILE A 201 31.35 7.53 2.71
C ILE A 201 31.56 7.08 4.16
N ASP A 202 31.49 8.02 5.07
CA ASP A 202 31.33 7.74 6.50
C ASP A 202 29.84 7.52 6.80
N VAL A 203 29.45 6.23 6.77
CA VAL A 203 28.03 5.82 6.94
C VAL A 203 27.44 6.33 8.26
N ASP A 204 28.19 6.28 9.36
CA ASP A 204 27.69 6.72 10.68
C ASP A 204 27.44 8.24 10.68
N LYS A 205 28.28 9.01 10.04
CA LYS A 205 28.12 10.45 9.90
C LYS A 205 26.89 10.77 9.03
N GLU A 206 26.72 10.09 7.91
CA GLU A 206 25.60 10.33 7.01
C GLU A 206 24.26 9.92 7.65
N ILE A 207 24.21 8.81 8.40
CA ILE A 207 23.02 8.42 9.18
C ILE A 207 22.67 9.51 10.21
N LYS A 208 23.67 9.99 10.95
CA LYS A 208 23.44 11.09 11.94
C LYS A 208 22.93 12.35 11.27
N ASN A 209 23.47 12.71 10.11
CA ASN A 209 23.02 13.87 9.35
C ASN A 209 21.58 13.71 8.90
N PHE A 210 21.22 12.54 8.33
CA PHE A 210 19.87 12.25 7.83
C PHE A 210 18.81 12.26 8.95
N LEU A 211 19.16 11.80 10.14
CA LEU A 211 18.25 11.69 11.29
C LEU A 211 18.23 12.93 12.19
N LYS A 212 19.05 13.95 11.92
CA LYS A 212 19.29 15.09 12.82
C LYS A 212 18.02 15.80 13.28
N ASP A 213 17.07 16.03 12.38
CA ASP A 213 15.85 16.79 12.64
C ASP A 213 14.62 15.89 12.95
N LYS A 214 14.86 14.61 13.19
CA LYS A 214 13.81 13.62 13.48
C LYS A 214 13.83 13.25 14.97
N SER A 215 12.64 13.05 15.52
CA SER A 215 12.47 12.62 16.91
C SER A 215 12.03 11.17 16.98
N PHE A 216 12.65 10.41 17.88
CA PHE A 216 12.38 8.97 18.02
C PHE A 216 12.12 8.61 19.47
N SER A 217 11.19 7.69 19.69
CA SER A 217 11.00 7.02 20.97
C SER A 217 12.23 6.17 21.33
N ASN A 218 12.36 5.76 22.59
CA ASN A 218 13.46 4.89 23.01
C ASN A 218 13.47 3.54 22.28
N LYS A 219 12.28 3.01 21.96
CA LYS A 219 12.13 1.79 21.19
C LYS A 219 12.66 1.96 19.76
N GLU A 220 12.31 3.03 19.10
CA GLU A 220 12.78 3.33 17.73
C GLU A 220 14.29 3.56 17.69
N LYS A 221 14.87 4.22 18.69
CA LYS A 221 16.32 4.39 18.78
C LYS A 221 17.06 3.06 18.87
N PHE A 222 16.57 2.13 19.70
CA PHE A 222 17.12 0.77 19.77
C PHE A 222 17.09 0.05 18.44
N PHE A 223 16.00 0.17 17.68
CA PHE A 223 15.92 -0.42 16.33
C PHE A 223 16.84 0.26 15.33
N LEU A 224 17.00 1.59 15.41
CA LEU A 224 17.91 2.32 14.53
C LEU A 224 19.36 1.86 14.69
N ASP A 225 19.81 1.62 15.93
CA ASP A 225 21.18 1.13 16.18
C ASP A 225 21.40 -0.21 15.47
N LYS A 226 20.46 -1.15 15.59
CA LYS A 226 20.53 -2.44 14.90
C LYS A 226 20.47 -2.31 13.39
N LEU A 227 19.56 -1.49 12.87
CA LEU A 227 19.40 -1.25 11.44
C LEU A 227 20.61 -0.55 10.82
N THR A 228 21.39 0.19 11.60
CA THR A 228 22.64 0.80 11.14
C THR A 228 23.67 -0.26 10.75
N ASP A 229 23.83 -1.30 11.54
CA ASP A 229 24.76 -2.40 11.22
C ASP A 229 24.26 -3.20 10.01
N ASP A 230 22.96 -3.49 9.93
CA ASP A 230 22.36 -4.15 8.78
C ASP A 230 22.53 -3.30 7.48
N LEU A 231 22.40 -1.98 7.58
CA LEU A 231 22.59 -1.07 6.45
C LEU A 231 24.02 -1.05 5.94
N LYS A 232 25.02 -1.02 6.85
CA LYS A 232 26.45 -1.13 6.47
C LYS A 232 26.73 -2.43 5.75
N PHE A 233 26.23 -3.54 6.29
CA PHE A 233 26.34 -4.85 5.65
C PHE A 233 25.69 -4.85 4.26
N THR A 234 24.47 -4.36 4.13
CA THR A 234 23.73 -4.27 2.87
C THR A 234 24.49 -3.45 1.82
N LEU A 235 25.03 -2.29 2.20
CA LEU A 235 25.82 -1.45 1.31
C LEU A 235 27.04 -2.20 0.77
N GLU A 236 27.80 -2.89 1.63
CA GLU A 236 28.99 -3.64 1.23
C GLU A 236 28.65 -4.82 0.31
N GLU A 237 27.58 -5.55 0.57
CA GLU A 237 27.16 -6.67 -0.27
C GLU A 237 26.68 -6.18 -1.66
N ILE A 238 25.93 -5.09 -1.72
CA ILE A 238 25.50 -4.51 -3.01
C ILE A 238 26.70 -3.94 -3.76
N ARG A 239 27.71 -3.37 -3.09
CA ARG A 239 28.98 -2.97 -3.72
C ARG A 239 29.69 -4.16 -4.35
N LYS A 240 29.76 -5.31 -3.67
CA LYS A 240 30.35 -6.55 -4.23
C LYS A 240 29.57 -7.05 -5.45
N GLN A 241 28.24 -7.03 -5.39
CA GLN A 241 27.39 -7.37 -6.54
C GLN A 241 27.68 -6.44 -7.73
N THR A 242 27.78 -5.15 -7.48
CA THR A 242 28.03 -4.12 -8.51
C THR A 242 29.34 -4.35 -9.25
N LYS A 243 30.40 -4.85 -8.59
CA LYS A 243 31.71 -5.16 -9.23
C LYS A 243 31.62 -6.26 -10.30
N ASN A 244 30.62 -7.11 -10.26
CA ASN A 244 30.42 -8.20 -11.22
C ASN A 244 29.59 -7.80 -12.45
N ILE A 245 29.08 -6.58 -12.49
CA ILE A 245 28.26 -6.04 -13.57
C ILE A 245 29.19 -5.37 -14.61
N SER A 246 28.92 -5.61 -15.90
CA SER A 246 29.71 -4.99 -17.00
C SER A 246 29.07 -3.69 -17.53
N LEU A 247 27.92 -3.30 -17.02
CA LEU A 247 27.31 -2.02 -17.29
C LEU A 247 28.03 -0.95 -16.44
N ASP A 248 28.30 0.22 -16.99
CA ASP A 248 29.22 1.19 -16.41
C ASP A 248 28.61 2.56 -16.07
N ASN A 249 27.39 2.83 -16.51
CA ASN A 249 26.69 4.06 -16.18
C ASN A 249 25.61 3.79 -15.11
N TYR A 250 25.59 4.60 -14.06
CA TYR A 250 24.66 4.47 -12.93
C TYR A 250 23.87 5.76 -12.75
N LEU A 251 22.56 5.62 -12.59
CA LEU A 251 21.67 6.69 -12.16
C LEU A 251 20.93 6.22 -10.91
N PHE A 252 20.96 7.04 -9.87
CA PHE A 252 20.29 6.77 -8.61
C PHE A 252 19.21 7.81 -8.38
N GLU A 253 18.08 7.40 -7.75
CA GLU A 253 16.92 8.27 -7.43
C GLU A 253 16.55 9.19 -8.62
N LYS A 254 16.61 8.64 -9.82
CA LYS A 254 16.42 9.42 -11.05
C LYS A 254 14.96 9.83 -11.20
N GLU A 255 14.69 11.14 -11.06
CA GLU A 255 13.38 11.68 -11.42
C GLU A 255 13.22 11.71 -12.95
N ILE A 256 12.14 11.11 -13.42
CA ILE A 256 11.74 11.12 -14.84
C ILE A 256 10.33 11.69 -14.93
N LYS A 257 10.12 12.60 -15.88
CA LYS A 257 8.85 13.29 -16.12
C LYS A 257 8.44 13.11 -17.56
N VAL A 258 7.16 12.80 -17.75
CA VAL A 258 6.54 12.71 -19.08
C VAL A 258 5.29 13.58 -19.08
N GLU A 259 5.22 14.52 -20.00
CA GLU A 259 4.03 15.33 -20.16
C GLU A 259 2.95 14.53 -20.91
N LYS A 260 1.77 14.54 -20.33
CA LYS A 260 0.59 13.79 -20.77
C LYS A 260 -0.64 14.68 -20.72
N GLY A 261 -1.78 14.11 -21.11
CA GLY A 261 -3.05 14.81 -21.12
C GLY A 261 -3.30 15.59 -22.42
N LYS A 262 -4.56 15.87 -22.69
CA LYS A 262 -5.01 16.62 -23.86
C LYS A 262 -5.73 17.91 -23.46
N ASN A 263 -6.55 17.81 -22.41
CA ASN A 263 -7.37 18.91 -21.92
C ASN A 263 -6.81 19.52 -20.63
N LEU A 264 -6.03 18.75 -19.88
CA LEU A 264 -5.32 19.16 -18.68
C LEU A 264 -3.82 19.07 -18.90
N SER A 265 -3.04 19.93 -18.27
CA SER A 265 -1.60 19.75 -18.17
C SER A 265 -1.30 18.69 -17.12
N ILE A 266 -1.02 17.48 -17.55
CA ILE A 266 -0.71 16.35 -16.65
C ILE A 266 0.75 16.00 -16.79
N THR A 267 1.51 16.16 -15.72
CA THR A 267 2.89 15.68 -15.62
C THR A 267 2.88 14.31 -14.91
N PHE A 268 3.18 13.24 -15.65
CA PHE A 268 3.37 11.93 -15.07
C PHE A 268 4.84 11.76 -14.67
N LYS A 269 5.12 11.48 -13.39
CA LYS A 269 6.48 11.37 -12.88
C LYS A 269 6.72 10.14 -12.04
N GLY A 270 7.97 9.69 -12.02
CA GLY A 270 8.46 8.66 -11.11
C GLY A 270 9.90 8.89 -10.73
N TYR A 271 10.27 8.32 -9.60
CA TYR A 271 11.65 8.22 -9.15
C TYR A 271 12.07 6.75 -9.27
N VAL A 272 13.14 6.50 -9.99
CA VAL A 272 13.68 5.15 -10.18
C VAL A 272 14.93 5.03 -9.32
N ASP A 273 14.89 4.12 -8.35
CA ASP A 273 15.93 4.00 -7.32
C ASP A 273 17.30 3.76 -7.92
N LYS A 274 17.41 2.82 -8.89
CA LYS A 274 18.67 2.52 -9.56
C LYS A 274 18.46 2.09 -11.01
N ILE A 275 19.13 2.78 -11.92
CA ILE A 275 19.26 2.39 -13.32
C ILE A 275 20.75 2.16 -13.60
N ILE A 276 21.08 1.01 -14.17
CA ILE A 276 22.42 0.71 -14.63
C ILE A 276 22.33 0.51 -16.13
N TYR A 277 23.17 1.20 -16.90
CA TYR A 277 23.13 1.04 -18.35
C TYR A 277 24.50 1.15 -19.00
N LYS A 278 24.59 0.67 -20.23
CA LYS A 278 25.76 0.84 -21.12
C LYS A 278 25.29 1.09 -22.53
N GLU A 279 25.99 1.95 -23.22
CA GLU A 279 25.76 2.18 -24.65
C GLU A 279 26.60 1.24 -25.49
N GLU A 280 25.95 0.47 -26.36
CA GLU A 280 26.57 -0.46 -27.29
C GLU A 280 25.88 -0.41 -28.63
N GLN A 281 26.62 -0.16 -29.69
CA GLN A 281 26.14 -0.12 -31.10
C GLN A 281 24.90 0.80 -31.29
N GLY A 282 24.84 1.94 -30.58
CA GLY A 282 23.76 2.91 -30.68
C GLY A 282 22.48 2.50 -29.91
N LYS A 283 22.53 1.39 -29.16
CA LYS A 283 21.47 0.98 -28.21
C LYS A 283 21.97 1.12 -26.79
N LYS A 284 21.07 1.44 -25.86
CA LYS A 284 21.35 1.46 -24.43
C LYS A 284 20.85 0.17 -23.82
N ILE A 285 21.74 -0.67 -23.31
CA ILE A 285 21.38 -1.86 -22.55
C ILE A 285 21.23 -1.44 -21.10
N ALA A 286 20.06 -1.62 -20.53
CA ALA A 286 19.72 -1.11 -19.20
C ALA A 286 19.14 -2.18 -18.27
N VAL A 287 19.34 -1.97 -16.98
CA VAL A 287 18.72 -2.74 -15.90
C VAL A 287 18.07 -1.78 -14.93
N LEU A 288 16.88 -2.13 -14.47
CA LEU A 288 16.14 -1.42 -13.43
C LEU A 288 16.20 -2.20 -12.13
N ILE A 289 16.46 -1.52 -11.03
CA ILE A 289 16.42 -2.10 -9.69
C ILE A 289 15.67 -1.12 -8.79
N ASP A 290 14.61 -1.62 -8.12
CA ASP A 290 13.84 -0.90 -7.12
C ASP A 290 14.10 -1.53 -5.75
N TYR A 291 14.40 -0.70 -4.77
CA TYR A 291 14.76 -1.13 -3.43
C TYR A 291 13.53 -1.31 -2.54
N LYS A 292 13.47 -2.42 -1.81
CA LYS A 292 12.37 -2.72 -0.90
C LYS A 292 12.84 -3.09 0.50
N THR A 293 12.32 -2.39 1.49
CA THR A 293 12.50 -2.76 2.91
C THR A 293 11.44 -3.76 3.39
N GLY A 294 10.33 -3.88 2.64
CA GLY A 294 9.23 -4.81 2.90
C GLY A 294 9.25 -6.05 2.01
N ASN A 295 8.06 -6.59 1.73
CA ASN A 295 7.90 -7.75 0.84
C ASN A 295 8.22 -7.37 -0.62
N THR A 296 8.83 -8.32 -1.32
CA THR A 296 9.10 -8.26 -2.75
C THR A 296 8.19 -9.25 -3.47
N ASP A 297 7.23 -8.72 -4.23
CA ASP A 297 6.41 -9.53 -5.12
C ASP A 297 6.17 -8.76 -6.43
N ILE A 298 6.35 -9.46 -7.55
CA ILE A 298 6.13 -8.91 -8.89
C ILE A 298 5.07 -9.78 -9.55
N ASP A 299 3.87 -9.23 -9.66
CA ASP A 299 2.75 -9.87 -10.33
C ASP A 299 2.31 -9.03 -11.54
N LEU A 300 2.63 -9.54 -12.73
CA LEU A 300 2.28 -8.91 -14.01
C LEU A 300 0.85 -9.28 -14.48
N GLY A 301 0.18 -10.19 -13.78
CA GLY A 301 -1.13 -10.72 -14.21
C GLY A 301 -2.25 -9.69 -14.24
N TYR A 302 -2.10 -8.57 -13.57
CA TYR A 302 -3.11 -7.51 -13.50
C TYR A 302 -2.72 -6.22 -14.25
N ILE A 303 -1.70 -6.30 -15.11
CA ILE A 303 -1.18 -5.11 -15.83
C ILE A 303 -2.26 -4.41 -16.68
N LYS A 304 -3.14 -5.17 -17.31
CA LYS A 304 -4.26 -4.65 -18.12
C LYS A 304 -5.29 -3.90 -17.26
N ASP A 305 -5.39 -4.25 -15.99
CA ASP A 305 -6.26 -3.59 -15.03
C ASP A 305 -5.57 -2.42 -14.29
N GLY A 306 -4.30 -2.21 -14.55
CA GLY A 306 -3.54 -1.14 -13.94
C GLY A 306 -3.12 -1.39 -12.48
N ILE A 307 -3.09 -2.64 -12.05
CA ILE A 307 -2.70 -3.04 -10.69
C ILE A 307 -1.27 -3.60 -10.70
N ASN A 308 -0.52 -3.37 -9.62
CA ASN A 308 0.88 -3.81 -9.44
C ASN A 308 1.85 -3.28 -10.53
N LEU A 309 1.64 -2.05 -10.99
CA LEU A 309 2.37 -1.45 -12.11
C LEU A 309 3.72 -0.81 -11.75
N GLN A 310 4.27 -0.92 -10.54
CA GLN A 310 5.44 -0.13 -10.16
C GLN A 310 6.63 -0.33 -11.12
N LEU A 311 7.12 -1.55 -11.26
CA LEU A 311 8.22 -1.84 -12.19
C LEU A 311 7.83 -1.63 -13.66
N PRO A 312 6.66 -2.06 -14.15
CA PRO A 312 6.18 -1.69 -15.49
C PRO A 312 6.18 -0.18 -15.77
N VAL A 313 5.73 0.63 -14.82
CA VAL A 313 5.76 2.10 -14.94
C VAL A 313 7.19 2.62 -15.02
N TYR A 314 8.11 2.06 -14.26
CA TYR A 314 9.52 2.44 -14.33
C TYR A 314 10.17 2.03 -15.65
N LEU A 315 9.84 0.85 -16.19
CA LEU A 315 10.25 0.45 -17.55
C LEU A 315 9.77 1.46 -18.59
N TYR A 316 8.50 1.85 -18.51
CA TYR A 316 7.93 2.86 -19.41
C TYR A 316 8.66 4.20 -19.28
N LEU A 317 8.85 4.72 -18.07
CA LEU A 317 9.51 6.00 -17.84
C LEU A 317 10.97 6.00 -18.34
N VAL A 318 11.72 4.93 -18.08
CA VAL A 318 13.12 4.81 -18.52
C VAL A 318 13.20 4.65 -20.04
N ASN A 319 12.24 3.97 -20.66
CA ASN A 319 12.14 3.90 -22.12
C ASN A 319 11.91 5.27 -22.76
N GLU A 320 11.08 6.12 -22.13
CA GLU A 320 10.87 7.50 -22.57
C GLU A 320 12.11 8.38 -22.40
N GLU A 321 12.83 8.24 -21.30
CA GLU A 321 14.02 9.06 -20.97
C GLU A 321 15.23 8.67 -21.82
N LEU A 322 15.59 7.39 -21.84
CA LEU A 322 16.84 6.93 -22.43
C LEU A 322 16.76 6.79 -23.96
N LYS A 323 15.60 6.55 -24.52
CA LYS A 323 15.38 6.22 -25.95
C LYS A 323 16.26 5.05 -26.45
N ASN A 324 15.76 4.26 -27.39
CA ASN A 324 16.48 3.10 -27.96
C ASN A 324 17.06 2.16 -26.88
N VAL A 325 16.32 1.95 -25.78
CA VAL A 325 16.75 1.11 -24.67
C VAL A 325 16.33 -0.35 -24.88
N VAL A 326 17.22 -1.26 -24.51
CA VAL A 326 16.95 -2.70 -24.40
C VAL A 326 17.19 -3.09 -22.95
N PHE A 327 16.21 -3.68 -22.31
CA PHE A 327 16.33 -4.03 -20.91
C PHE A 327 16.94 -5.42 -20.73
N ALA A 328 18.04 -5.53 -20.01
CA ALA A 328 18.62 -6.81 -19.58
C ALA A 328 17.83 -7.45 -18.43
N GLY A 329 17.04 -6.65 -17.73
CA GLY A 329 16.14 -7.11 -16.70
C GLY A 329 15.57 -5.95 -15.86
N PHE A 330 14.61 -6.31 -15.01
CA PHE A 330 14.02 -5.39 -14.04
C PHE A 330 13.70 -6.15 -12.76
N TYR A 331 14.09 -5.58 -11.61
CA TYR A 331 14.17 -6.33 -10.37
C TYR A 331 13.74 -5.49 -9.17
N LEU A 332 13.27 -6.22 -8.13
CA LEU A 332 13.19 -5.73 -6.77
C LEU A 332 14.39 -6.25 -5.99
N GLN A 333 14.98 -5.41 -5.16
CA GLN A 333 16.04 -5.80 -4.24
C GLN A 333 15.61 -5.59 -2.81
N LYS A 334 15.45 -6.70 -2.07
CA LYS A 334 15.10 -6.64 -0.66
C LYS A 334 16.32 -6.19 0.16
N LEU A 335 16.17 -5.10 0.91
CA LEU A 335 17.26 -4.49 1.67
C LEU A 335 17.37 -5.01 3.10
N ILE A 336 16.24 -5.41 3.72
CA ILE A 336 16.20 -5.90 5.10
C ILE A 336 15.81 -7.38 5.06
N ASN A 337 16.75 -8.24 5.47
CA ASN A 337 16.55 -9.68 5.58
C ASN A 337 16.81 -10.15 7.01
N LYS A 338 15.92 -10.99 7.56
CA LYS A 338 16.06 -11.52 8.91
C LYS A 338 17.37 -12.28 9.14
N ASP A 339 17.92 -12.88 8.08
CA ASP A 339 19.10 -13.74 8.15
C ASP A 339 20.35 -13.13 7.47
N ASN A 340 20.32 -11.89 7.01
CA ASN A 340 21.40 -11.15 6.30
C ASN A 340 22.08 -11.95 5.16
N LYS A 341 21.44 -12.98 4.63
CA LYS A 341 22.12 -13.96 3.75
C LYS A 341 21.69 -13.90 2.29
N ASP A 342 20.56 -13.31 1.95
CA ASP A 342 20.07 -13.33 0.57
C ASP A 342 19.60 -11.95 0.10
N LEU A 343 20.55 -11.17 -0.45
CA LEU A 343 20.29 -9.88 -1.09
C LEU A 343 20.16 -10.04 -2.61
N LYS A 344 19.77 -11.23 -3.09
CA LYS A 344 19.58 -11.48 -4.51
C LYS A 344 18.41 -10.68 -5.06
N LEU A 345 18.56 -10.28 -6.31
CA LEU A 345 17.54 -9.59 -7.07
C LEU A 345 16.37 -10.54 -7.40
N GLU A 346 15.16 -10.11 -7.17
CA GLU A 346 13.94 -10.83 -7.56
C GLU A 346 13.26 -10.11 -8.72
N GLY A 347 13.10 -10.77 -9.86
CA GLY A 347 12.48 -10.12 -11.01
C GLY A 347 12.61 -10.91 -12.29
N TYR A 348 12.54 -10.20 -13.40
CA TYR A 348 12.55 -10.78 -14.74
C TYR A 348 13.85 -10.42 -15.46
N SER A 349 14.47 -11.42 -16.08
CA SER A 349 15.67 -11.30 -16.88
C SER A 349 15.37 -11.43 -18.37
N ASN A 350 16.19 -10.80 -19.20
CA ASN A 350 16.07 -10.92 -20.64
C ASN A 350 16.51 -12.32 -21.13
N SER A 351 15.80 -12.89 -22.07
CA SER A 351 16.14 -14.18 -22.69
C SER A 351 17.38 -14.12 -23.58
N ASN A 352 17.75 -12.94 -24.06
CA ASN A 352 18.93 -12.77 -24.89
C ASN A 352 20.19 -12.88 -24.03
N VAL A 353 20.91 -13.99 -24.17
CA VAL A 353 22.09 -14.34 -23.39
C VAL A 353 23.20 -13.26 -23.47
N HIS A 354 23.39 -12.65 -24.66
CA HIS A 354 24.37 -11.58 -24.81
C HIS A 354 24.07 -10.38 -23.93
N ILE A 355 22.80 -9.92 -23.98
CA ILE A 355 22.31 -8.80 -23.17
C ILE A 355 22.36 -9.15 -21.68
N LEU A 356 21.90 -10.34 -21.30
CA LEU A 356 21.90 -10.81 -19.92
C LEU A 356 23.31 -10.93 -19.34
N SER A 357 24.29 -11.46 -20.13
CA SER A 357 25.67 -11.62 -19.69
C SER A 357 26.40 -10.30 -19.41
N MET A 358 25.97 -9.20 -20.01
CA MET A 358 26.46 -7.86 -19.69
C MET A 358 26.04 -7.40 -18.31
N PHE A 359 24.89 -7.85 -17.84
CA PHE A 359 24.42 -7.56 -16.50
C PHE A 359 24.92 -8.59 -15.49
N ASP A 360 24.76 -9.87 -15.77
CA ASP A 360 25.17 -10.96 -14.86
C ASP A 360 26.10 -11.94 -15.58
N LYS A 361 27.40 -11.82 -15.33
CA LYS A 361 28.40 -12.72 -15.90
C LYS A 361 28.24 -14.17 -15.47
N SER A 362 27.54 -14.39 -14.34
CA SER A 362 27.29 -15.71 -13.77
C SER A 362 25.89 -16.24 -14.05
N TYR A 363 25.18 -15.71 -15.05
CA TYR A 363 23.77 -15.99 -15.35
C TYR A 363 23.46 -17.50 -15.48
N GLU A 364 24.40 -18.33 -15.88
CA GLU A 364 24.20 -19.79 -15.97
C GLU A 364 23.88 -20.46 -14.63
N ASN A 365 24.42 -19.91 -13.54
CA ASN A 365 24.09 -20.24 -12.16
C ASN A 365 24.23 -18.98 -11.32
N SER A 366 23.27 -18.08 -11.43
CA SER A 366 23.37 -16.73 -10.90
C SER A 366 23.55 -16.67 -9.39
N ASN A 367 24.53 -15.87 -8.98
CA ASN A 367 24.67 -15.42 -7.60
C ASN A 367 24.01 -14.06 -7.37
N LEU A 368 23.64 -13.35 -8.45
CA LEU A 368 23.06 -12.01 -8.42
C LEU A 368 21.52 -12.06 -8.45
N VAL A 369 20.96 -12.89 -9.35
CA VAL A 369 19.51 -13.00 -9.55
C VAL A 369 19.00 -14.32 -8.97
N LYS A 370 17.93 -14.22 -8.20
CA LYS A 370 17.28 -15.37 -7.57
C LYS A 370 16.63 -16.27 -8.62
N SER A 371 16.84 -17.57 -8.46
CA SER A 371 16.27 -18.60 -9.36
C SER A 371 16.68 -18.50 -10.83
N LEU A 372 17.67 -17.69 -11.20
CA LEU A 372 18.19 -17.64 -12.56
C LEU A 372 19.23 -18.73 -12.75
N LYS A 373 18.92 -19.72 -13.56
CA LYS A 373 19.79 -20.86 -13.89
C LYS A 373 19.59 -21.36 -15.30
N VAL A 374 20.64 -21.97 -15.85
CA VAL A 374 20.64 -22.59 -17.18
C VAL A 374 20.89 -24.08 -17.03
N THR A 375 20.20 -24.90 -17.81
CA THR A 375 20.37 -26.35 -17.88
C THR A 375 21.68 -26.70 -18.59
N LYS A 376 22.14 -27.96 -18.51
CA LYS A 376 23.30 -28.47 -19.27
C LYS A 376 23.12 -28.34 -20.80
N SER A 377 21.89 -28.24 -21.29
CA SER A 377 21.56 -28.04 -22.69
C SER A 377 21.53 -26.57 -23.13
N GLY A 378 21.84 -25.62 -22.24
CA GLY A 378 21.83 -24.20 -22.55
C GLY A 378 20.46 -23.52 -22.46
N LYS A 379 19.40 -24.21 -22.04
CA LYS A 379 18.05 -23.64 -21.84
C LYS A 379 17.86 -23.15 -20.41
N PHE A 380 17.09 -22.08 -20.22
CA PHE A 380 16.70 -21.66 -18.88
C PHE A 380 15.75 -22.66 -18.23
N TYR A 381 15.84 -22.80 -16.90
CA TYR A 381 14.85 -23.61 -16.18
C TYR A 381 13.48 -22.92 -16.19
N SER A 382 12.40 -23.71 -16.17
CA SER A 382 11.01 -23.22 -16.21
C SER A 382 10.64 -22.29 -15.05
N TYR A 383 11.32 -22.39 -13.91
CA TYR A 383 11.13 -21.48 -12.77
C TYR A 383 11.92 -20.18 -12.88
N SER A 384 12.83 -20.05 -13.85
CA SER A 384 13.55 -18.79 -14.11
C SER A 384 12.58 -17.81 -14.80
N LYS A 385 12.44 -16.62 -14.20
CA LYS A 385 11.56 -15.57 -14.73
C LYS A 385 12.26 -14.89 -15.92
N ILE A 386 12.05 -15.39 -17.11
CA ILE A 386 12.71 -14.93 -18.34
C ILE A 386 11.68 -14.32 -19.27
N LEU A 387 12.03 -13.23 -19.93
CA LEU A 387 11.23 -12.53 -20.92
C LEU A 387 12.06 -12.21 -22.15
N SER A 388 11.45 -12.30 -23.33
CA SER A 388 12.02 -11.81 -24.57
C SER A 388 11.95 -10.29 -24.68
N ASP A 389 12.73 -9.69 -25.58
CA ASP A 389 12.65 -8.25 -25.86
C ASP A 389 11.24 -7.82 -26.26
N ASP A 390 10.53 -8.66 -26.99
CA ASP A 390 9.17 -8.34 -27.48
C ASP A 390 8.13 -8.42 -26.34
N GLU A 391 8.29 -9.35 -25.41
CA GLU A 391 7.46 -9.41 -24.20
C GLU A 391 7.70 -8.19 -23.30
N ILE A 392 8.96 -7.76 -23.12
CA ILE A 392 9.27 -6.55 -22.36
C ILE A 392 8.67 -5.30 -23.04
N LYS A 393 8.78 -5.18 -24.35
CA LYS A 393 8.12 -4.10 -25.11
C LYS A 393 6.60 -4.15 -24.92
N LYS A 394 6.01 -5.35 -24.95
CA LYS A 394 4.56 -5.52 -24.73
C LYS A 394 4.12 -5.07 -23.35
N ILE A 395 4.92 -5.34 -22.31
CA ILE A 395 4.70 -4.82 -20.96
C ILE A 395 4.70 -3.28 -20.96
N ILE A 396 5.66 -2.67 -21.64
CA ILE A 396 5.78 -1.20 -21.74
C ILE A 396 4.56 -0.62 -22.48
N GLU A 397 4.15 -1.22 -23.58
CA GLU A 397 2.96 -0.81 -24.34
C GLU A 397 1.68 -0.88 -23.49
N LEU A 398 1.40 -2.03 -22.87
CA LEU A 398 0.24 -2.22 -22.00
C LEU A 398 0.23 -1.24 -20.81
N THR A 399 1.41 -0.96 -20.28
CA THR A 399 1.56 0.03 -19.21
C THR A 399 1.22 1.43 -19.68
N ASN A 400 1.73 1.82 -20.85
CA ASN A 400 1.42 3.12 -21.45
C ASN A 400 -0.09 3.24 -21.76
N GLU A 401 -0.70 2.21 -22.33
CA GLU A 401 -2.15 2.16 -22.58
C GLU A 401 -2.95 2.34 -21.27
N SER A 402 -2.52 1.69 -20.19
CA SER A 402 -3.15 1.82 -18.87
C SER A 402 -3.01 3.24 -18.30
N ILE A 403 -1.82 3.85 -18.41
CA ILE A 403 -1.57 5.24 -18.01
C ILE A 403 -2.47 6.18 -18.81
N ASP A 404 -2.48 6.08 -20.13
CA ASP A 404 -3.26 6.96 -21.01
C ASP A 404 -4.77 6.82 -20.79
N LYS A 405 -5.26 5.61 -20.56
CA LYS A 405 -6.66 5.33 -20.20
C LYS A 405 -7.03 6.00 -18.88
N SER A 406 -6.19 5.88 -17.88
CA SER A 406 -6.44 6.47 -16.56
C SER A 406 -6.40 8.00 -16.62
N ILE A 407 -5.44 8.57 -17.33
CA ILE A 407 -5.35 10.02 -17.56
C ILE A 407 -6.59 10.54 -18.28
N LYS A 408 -7.00 9.87 -19.36
CA LYS A 408 -8.22 10.25 -20.08
C LYS A 408 -9.46 10.22 -19.18
N ASN A 409 -9.60 9.19 -18.36
CA ASN A 409 -10.72 9.10 -17.43
C ASN A 409 -10.69 10.19 -16.36
N ILE A 410 -9.50 10.57 -15.88
CA ILE A 410 -9.32 11.70 -14.94
C ILE A 410 -9.71 13.02 -15.63
N GLU A 411 -9.32 13.24 -16.88
CA GLU A 411 -9.75 14.40 -17.69
C GLU A 411 -11.27 14.41 -17.92
N ASP A 412 -11.87 13.24 -18.05
CA ASP A 412 -13.33 13.09 -18.20
C ASP A 412 -14.06 13.10 -16.83
N VAL A 413 -13.33 13.38 -15.75
CA VAL A 413 -13.86 13.48 -14.35
C VAL A 413 -14.60 12.23 -13.89
N LYS A 414 -14.12 11.06 -14.32
CA LYS A 414 -14.69 9.77 -13.93
C LYS A 414 -14.08 9.31 -12.61
N PHE A 415 -14.77 9.56 -11.52
CA PHE A 415 -14.36 9.20 -10.16
C PHE A 415 -15.36 8.27 -9.48
N ASP A 416 -15.93 7.36 -10.24
CA ASP A 416 -16.92 6.41 -9.75
C ASP A 416 -16.39 5.55 -8.60
N ILE A 417 -17.29 5.10 -7.74
CA ILE A 417 -17.00 4.06 -6.74
C ILE A 417 -16.93 2.74 -7.49
N ASN A 418 -15.72 2.28 -7.79
CA ASN A 418 -15.46 1.12 -8.63
C ASN A 418 -14.28 0.27 -8.12
N PRO A 419 -14.32 -0.17 -6.85
CA PRO A 419 -13.22 -0.93 -6.26
C PRO A 419 -12.99 -2.25 -6.97
N LYS A 420 -11.72 -2.56 -7.28
CA LYS A 420 -11.34 -3.81 -7.91
C LYS A 420 -11.12 -4.92 -6.89
N ILE A 421 -11.52 -6.12 -7.24
CA ILE A 421 -11.39 -7.32 -6.43
C ILE A 421 -10.99 -8.52 -7.29
N SER A 422 -10.17 -9.40 -6.72
CA SER A 422 -9.87 -10.75 -7.25
C SER A 422 -9.66 -11.70 -6.07
N ASP A 423 -9.35 -12.96 -6.35
CA ASP A 423 -9.03 -13.95 -5.31
C ASP A 423 -7.87 -13.50 -4.42
N ASP A 424 -6.86 -12.83 -4.99
CA ASP A 424 -5.65 -12.41 -4.28
C ASP A 424 -5.64 -10.92 -3.90
N PHE A 425 -6.56 -10.13 -4.43
CA PHE A 425 -6.51 -8.67 -4.33
C PHE A 425 -7.88 -8.08 -3.96
N ASN A 426 -7.88 -7.14 -3.02
CA ASN A 426 -9.07 -6.39 -2.65
C ASN A 426 -8.71 -4.93 -2.34
N SER A 427 -9.11 -4.01 -3.21
CA SER A 427 -8.86 -2.57 -3.08
C SER A 427 -9.41 -1.96 -1.78
N CYS A 428 -10.46 -2.57 -1.20
CA CYS A 428 -11.12 -2.03 -0.01
C CYS A 428 -10.51 -2.51 1.30
N LYS A 429 -9.62 -3.51 1.27
CA LYS A 429 -9.09 -4.15 2.49
C LYS A 429 -8.43 -3.15 3.46
N TYR A 430 -7.68 -2.20 2.92
CA TYR A 430 -6.98 -1.16 3.69
C TYR A 430 -7.35 0.25 3.23
N CYS A 431 -8.51 0.42 2.59
CA CYS A 431 -8.95 1.72 2.11
C CYS A 431 -9.39 2.62 3.28
N PRO A 432 -8.77 3.79 3.49
CA PRO A 432 -9.14 4.69 4.59
C PRO A 432 -10.51 5.32 4.41
N PHE A 433 -11.08 5.26 3.20
CA PHE A 433 -12.37 5.86 2.85
C PHE A 433 -13.52 4.86 2.83
N ASN A 434 -13.32 3.65 3.35
CA ASN A 434 -14.30 2.58 3.31
C ASN A 434 -15.63 2.96 3.99
N ASP A 435 -15.55 3.80 5.03
CA ASP A 435 -16.73 4.25 5.79
C ASP A 435 -17.40 5.49 5.16
N LEU A 436 -16.83 6.09 4.12
CA LEU A 436 -17.34 7.28 3.43
C LEU A 436 -17.98 6.97 2.07
N CYS A 437 -17.58 5.90 1.42
CA CYS A 437 -17.94 5.67 0.01
C CYS A 437 -19.33 5.06 -0.16
N PHE A 438 -19.95 4.48 0.88
CA PHE A 438 -21.25 3.81 0.82
C PHE A 438 -21.42 2.80 -0.33
N LYS A 439 -20.30 2.14 -0.70
CA LYS A 439 -20.31 1.13 -1.76
C LYS A 439 -21.23 -0.04 -1.44
N THR A 440 -21.80 -0.62 -2.49
CA THR A 440 -22.56 -1.85 -2.47
C THR A 440 -21.78 -2.99 -3.11
N ASN A 441 -22.34 -4.18 -3.14
CA ASN A 441 -21.72 -5.31 -3.84
C ASN A 441 -21.66 -5.11 -5.36
N ASP A 442 -22.57 -4.33 -5.91
CA ASP A 442 -22.65 -4.08 -7.35
C ASP A 442 -21.57 -3.10 -7.84
N ASP A 443 -20.93 -2.38 -6.93
CA ASP A 443 -19.87 -1.43 -7.27
C ASP A 443 -18.51 -2.11 -7.49
N TYR A 444 -18.35 -3.39 -7.08
CA TYR A 444 -17.10 -4.12 -7.26
C TYR A 444 -16.87 -4.54 -8.71
N ILE A 445 -15.63 -4.29 -9.17
CA ILE A 445 -15.17 -4.79 -10.47
C ILE A 445 -14.29 -6.01 -10.24
N GLU A 446 -14.78 -7.18 -10.64
CA GLU A 446 -13.97 -8.40 -10.62
C GLU A 446 -12.89 -8.35 -11.70
N ILE A 447 -11.65 -8.58 -11.31
CA ILE A 447 -10.50 -8.68 -12.19
C ILE A 447 -9.88 -10.08 -12.10
N LYS A 448 -9.26 -10.53 -13.18
CA LYS A 448 -8.62 -11.84 -13.27
C LYS A 448 -7.20 -11.72 -13.78
N LYS A 449 -6.31 -12.57 -13.25
CA LYS A 449 -4.95 -12.66 -13.77
C LYS A 449 -4.96 -13.05 -15.24
N ASP A 450 -4.26 -12.28 -16.04
CA ASP A 450 -4.07 -12.55 -17.46
C ASP A 450 -2.58 -12.36 -17.81
N LEU A 451 -1.92 -13.47 -18.09
CA LEU A 451 -0.52 -13.54 -18.53
C LEU A 451 -0.40 -13.99 -19.99
N THR A 452 -1.52 -14.03 -20.72
CA THR A 452 -1.53 -14.52 -22.13
C THR A 452 -0.62 -13.70 -23.03
N PHE A 453 -0.36 -12.44 -22.70
CA PHE A 453 0.54 -11.57 -23.45
C PHE A 453 2.04 -11.91 -23.26
N LEU A 454 2.39 -12.74 -22.27
CA LEU A 454 3.75 -13.23 -22.01
C LEU A 454 4.00 -14.61 -22.59
N LYS A 455 2.99 -15.26 -23.15
CA LYS A 455 3.15 -16.56 -23.77
C LYS A 455 3.56 -16.37 -25.22
N GLY A 456 4.87 -16.24 -25.46
CA GLY A 456 5.43 -16.60 -26.75
C GLY A 456 5.11 -18.08 -27.06
N GLU A 457 5.01 -18.43 -28.32
CA GLU A 457 4.59 -19.77 -28.80
C GLU A 457 5.51 -20.94 -28.37
N ASP A 458 6.51 -20.75 -27.51
CA ASP A 458 7.59 -21.70 -27.19
C ASP A 458 7.70 -22.16 -25.73
N TYR A 459 6.62 -22.11 -24.96
CA TYR A 459 6.57 -22.78 -23.63
C TYR A 459 5.75 -24.09 -23.73
N GLU A 460 6.40 -25.17 -24.20
CA GLU A 460 6.01 -26.53 -23.88
C GLU A 460 6.46 -26.94 -22.48
#